data_b729c9e5a15d61e92180b05f4d36368f
#
_entry.id   b729c9e5a15d61e92180b05f4d36368f
#
_cell.length_a   1.000
_cell.length_b   1.000
_cell.length_c   1.000
_cell.angle_alpha   90.00
_cell.angle_beta   90.00
_cell.angle_gamma   90.00
#
_symmetry.space_group_name_H-M   'P 1'
#
loop_
_entity.id
_entity.type
_entity.pdbx_description
1 polymer ?
#
loop_
_entity_poly.entity_id
_entity_poly.type
_entity_poly.pdbx_seq_one_letter_code
_entity_poly.pdbx_strand_id
1 'polypeptide(L)'
;MYFYSKGKEATDMGYMRTITVCITQNHPLFDYAETVTRLANHLSNAIRFRQRQVLTAVSKPATNWSANEQEVMKEILDTISQMKRPVPVPTKENHFLGYSFLDSVMKYTKNPDYYAKGLPRQTAQYVLKQAVRDMKTFYASCRAYAKDPSAFTGKPKLPGYKKKGGHTTATVSNQDCIIKLRNGKWYAEFPFIKKKPVCIGFPIPDARLK
;
A
#
# COMPACT_ATOMS: atom_id res chain seq x y z
N MET A 1 4.48 -15.03 -2.32
CA MET A 1 5.42 -13.89 -2.43
C MET A 1 5.88 -13.81 -3.88
N TYR A 2 5.84 -12.62 -4.49
CA TYR A 2 6.21 -12.41 -5.90
C TYR A 2 7.53 -11.67 -5.97
N PHE A 3 8.48 -12.16 -6.77
CA PHE A 3 9.77 -11.54 -7.02
C PHE A 3 9.85 -11.06 -8.46
N TYR A 4 10.23 -9.79 -8.67
CA TYR A 4 10.45 -9.20 -9.99
C TYR A 4 11.92 -8.85 -10.17
N SER A 5 12.53 -9.28 -11.25
CA SER A 5 13.87 -8.89 -11.69
C SER A 5 13.79 -8.14 -13.01
N LYS A 6 14.45 -7.00 -13.13
CA LYS A 6 14.55 -6.21 -14.36
C LYS A 6 16.01 -6.14 -14.79
N GLY A 7 16.37 -6.80 -15.87
CA GLY A 7 17.66 -6.63 -16.53
C GLY A 7 17.55 -5.65 -17.69
N LYS A 8 18.55 -4.78 -17.84
CA LYS A 8 18.66 -3.84 -18.97
C LYS A 8 19.70 -4.35 -19.95
N GLU A 9 19.26 -4.68 -21.19
CA GLU A 9 19.99 -4.41 -22.43
C GLU A 9 19.03 -4.47 -23.61
N ALA A 10 19.23 -3.62 -24.61
CA ALA A 10 18.24 -3.17 -25.58
C ALA A 10 17.99 -4.10 -26.79
N THR A 11 18.19 -5.39 -26.67
CA THR A 11 17.87 -6.38 -27.73
C THR A 11 17.28 -7.71 -27.24
N ASP A 12 17.09 -7.88 -25.92
CA ASP A 12 16.44 -9.05 -25.37
C ASP A 12 15.10 -8.61 -24.76
N MET A 13 13.98 -9.07 -25.33
CA MET A 13 12.67 -8.92 -24.70
C MET A 13 12.75 -9.61 -23.33
N GLY A 14 13.04 -8.80 -22.30
CA GLY A 14 13.26 -9.26 -20.95
C GLY A 14 12.01 -9.96 -20.41
N TYR A 15 12.04 -11.28 -20.39
CA TYR A 15 10.98 -12.09 -19.81
C TYR A 15 10.94 -11.85 -18.30
N MET A 16 9.84 -11.27 -17.82
CA MET A 16 9.56 -11.22 -16.37
C MET A 16 9.04 -12.60 -15.95
N ARG A 17 9.74 -13.24 -15.02
CA ARG A 17 9.27 -14.46 -14.38
C ARG A 17 8.74 -14.15 -12.99
N THR A 18 7.54 -14.63 -12.70
CA THR A 18 6.99 -14.62 -11.35
C THR A 18 7.10 -16.01 -10.77
N ILE A 19 7.66 -16.10 -9.57
CA ILE A 19 7.77 -17.35 -8.83
C ILE A 19 6.91 -17.25 -7.58
N THR A 20 6.02 -18.20 -7.38
CA THR A 20 5.15 -18.27 -6.21
C THR A 20 5.68 -19.32 -5.24
N VAL A 21 5.89 -18.92 -3.99
CA VAL A 21 6.29 -19.82 -2.91
C VAL A 21 5.22 -19.79 -1.83
N CYS A 22 4.77 -20.97 -1.41
CA CYS A 22 3.86 -21.10 -0.28
C CYS A 22 4.68 -20.99 1.02
N ILE A 23 4.28 -20.06 1.91
CA ILE A 23 4.90 -19.89 3.23
C ILE A 23 3.97 -20.52 4.26
N THR A 24 4.32 -21.72 4.72
CA THR A 24 3.61 -22.43 5.80
C THR A 24 4.18 -22.08 7.17
N GLN A 25 3.54 -22.52 8.25
CA GLN A 25 3.98 -22.25 9.63
C GLN A 25 5.42 -22.66 9.92
N ASN A 26 5.92 -23.73 9.28
CA ASN A 26 7.29 -24.20 9.45
C ASN A 26 8.31 -23.48 8.56
N HIS A 27 7.88 -22.55 7.72
CA HIS A 27 8.78 -21.83 6.83
C HIS A 27 9.50 -20.71 7.60
N PRO A 28 10.84 -20.51 7.41
CA PRO A 28 11.61 -19.50 8.14
C PRO A 28 11.12 -18.07 8.00
N LEU A 29 10.33 -17.77 6.95
CA LEU A 29 9.69 -16.46 6.72
C LEU A 29 8.31 -16.33 7.34
N PHE A 30 7.76 -17.36 7.98
CA PHE A 30 6.34 -17.33 8.39
C PHE A 30 6.05 -16.16 9.33
N ASP A 31 6.77 -16.04 10.44
CA ASP A 31 6.56 -14.98 11.45
C ASP A 31 6.75 -13.58 10.86
N TYR A 32 7.73 -13.43 9.95
CA TYR A 32 7.96 -12.18 9.26
C TYR A 32 6.80 -11.83 8.33
N ALA A 33 6.38 -12.78 7.49
CA ALA A 33 5.30 -12.57 6.52
C ALA A 33 3.97 -12.31 7.24
N GLU A 34 3.68 -13.05 8.32
CA GLU A 34 2.53 -12.86 9.18
C GLU A 34 2.51 -11.43 9.75
N THR A 35 3.60 -11.03 10.37
CA THR A 35 3.72 -9.70 11.00
C THR A 35 3.55 -8.58 9.97
N VAL A 36 4.31 -8.63 8.86
CA VAL A 36 4.29 -7.57 7.85
C VAL A 36 2.91 -7.45 7.16
N THR A 37 2.27 -8.57 6.83
CA THR A 37 0.97 -8.55 6.17
C THR A 37 -0.16 -8.11 7.09
N ARG A 38 -0.08 -8.42 8.40
CA ARG A 38 -1.01 -7.94 9.42
C ARG A 38 -0.84 -6.43 9.67
N LEU A 39 0.39 -5.93 9.82
CA LEU A 39 0.65 -4.50 9.96
C LEU A 39 0.24 -3.71 8.70
N ALA A 40 0.47 -4.27 7.52
CA ALA A 40 -0.03 -3.70 6.26
C ALA A 40 -1.56 -3.62 6.22
N ASN A 41 -2.26 -4.60 6.81
CA ASN A 41 -3.72 -4.60 6.94
C ASN A 41 -4.21 -3.46 7.85
N HIS A 42 -3.58 -3.26 9.02
CA HIS A 42 -3.91 -2.17 9.93
C HIS A 42 -3.72 -0.82 9.24
N LEU A 43 -2.56 -0.60 8.62
CA LEU A 43 -2.27 0.62 7.87
C LEU A 43 -3.27 0.86 6.73
N SER A 44 -3.63 -0.18 5.96
CA SER A 44 -4.64 -0.09 4.90
C SER A 44 -5.97 0.43 5.46
N ASN A 45 -6.40 -0.04 6.63
CA ASN A 45 -7.63 0.41 7.28
C ASN A 45 -7.51 1.84 7.82
N ALA A 46 -6.37 2.22 8.39
CA ALA A 46 -6.13 3.59 8.85
C ALA A 46 -6.19 4.62 7.71
N ILE A 47 -5.68 4.26 6.52
CA ILE A 47 -5.77 5.11 5.32
C ILE A 47 -7.20 5.18 4.81
N ARG A 48 -7.89 4.03 4.69
CA ARG A 48 -9.28 3.96 4.24
C ARG A 48 -10.22 4.72 5.16
N PHE A 49 -9.96 4.68 6.46
CA PHE A 49 -10.70 5.47 7.44
C PHE A 49 -10.68 6.96 7.05
N ARG A 50 -9.51 7.53 6.82
CA ARG A 50 -9.37 8.94 6.43
C ARG A 50 -10.06 9.26 5.10
N GLN A 51 -9.86 8.42 4.09
CA GLN A 51 -10.49 8.59 2.79
C GLN A 51 -12.02 8.59 2.90
N ARG A 52 -12.59 7.71 3.72
CA ARG A 52 -14.03 7.59 3.91
C ARG A 52 -14.60 8.73 4.74
N GLN A 53 -13.92 9.14 5.83
CA GLN A 53 -14.37 10.27 6.65
C GLN A 53 -14.38 11.57 5.85
N VAL A 54 -13.38 11.82 5.02
CA VAL A 54 -13.39 12.99 4.13
C VAL A 54 -14.54 12.94 3.15
N LEU A 55 -14.76 11.80 2.49
CA LEU A 55 -15.86 11.65 1.53
C LEU A 55 -17.23 11.95 2.16
N THR A 56 -17.45 11.47 3.38
CA THR A 56 -18.72 11.73 4.09
C THR A 56 -18.79 13.15 4.66
N ALA A 57 -17.70 13.69 5.17
CA ALA A 57 -17.65 15.06 5.73
C ALA A 57 -17.98 16.11 4.67
N VAL A 58 -17.38 16.03 3.47
CA VAL A 58 -17.60 17.03 2.41
C VAL A 58 -19.00 16.96 1.79
N SER A 59 -19.77 15.91 2.05
CA SER A 59 -21.14 15.77 1.55
C SER A 59 -22.20 16.48 2.38
N LYS A 60 -21.83 17.04 3.53
CA LYS A 60 -22.75 17.69 4.49
C LYS A 60 -22.11 18.89 5.18
N PRO A 61 -22.90 19.79 5.80
CA PRO A 61 -22.39 20.93 6.58
C PRO A 61 -21.52 20.47 7.76
N ALA A 62 -20.53 21.26 8.12
CA ALA A 62 -19.61 20.95 9.22
C ALA A 62 -20.31 20.78 10.58
N THR A 63 -21.43 21.45 10.80
CA THR A 63 -22.29 21.31 11.98
C THR A 63 -22.83 19.88 12.18
N ASN A 64 -22.89 19.10 11.10
CA ASN A 64 -23.43 17.74 11.08
C ASN A 64 -22.32 16.67 11.04
N TRP A 65 -21.05 17.05 11.21
CA TRP A 65 -19.97 16.09 11.22
C TRP A 65 -19.98 15.23 12.49
N SER A 66 -19.77 13.94 12.31
CA SER A 66 -19.50 13.02 13.42
C SER A 66 -18.14 13.34 14.07
N ALA A 67 -17.89 12.84 15.28
CA ALA A 67 -16.62 13.01 15.96
C ALA A 67 -15.42 12.52 15.09
N ASN A 68 -15.57 11.37 14.41
CA ASN A 68 -14.54 10.84 13.52
C ASN A 68 -14.27 11.76 12.30
N GLU A 69 -15.32 12.36 11.73
CA GLU A 69 -15.17 13.30 10.62
C GLU A 69 -14.50 14.59 11.07
N GLN A 70 -14.87 15.11 12.26
CA GLN A 70 -14.22 16.28 12.85
C GLN A 70 -12.74 16.02 13.10
N GLU A 71 -12.39 14.87 13.69
CA GLU A 71 -11.01 14.47 13.94
C GLU A 71 -10.19 14.42 12.63
N VAL A 72 -10.69 13.70 11.63
CA VAL A 72 -9.97 13.55 10.35
C VAL A 72 -9.87 14.87 9.60
N MET A 73 -10.93 15.69 9.58
CA MET A 73 -10.88 17.00 8.93
C MET A 73 -9.91 17.93 9.63
N LYS A 74 -9.81 17.87 10.96
CA LYS A 74 -8.80 18.60 11.73
C LYS A 74 -7.39 18.14 11.37
N GLU A 75 -7.10 16.83 11.35
CA GLU A 75 -5.80 16.29 10.89
C GLU A 75 -5.41 16.84 9.51
N ILE A 76 -6.37 16.93 8.59
CA ILE A 76 -6.16 17.44 7.24
C ILE A 76 -5.85 18.92 7.22
N LEU A 77 -6.64 19.73 7.94
CA LEU A 77 -6.43 21.17 8.02
C LEU A 77 -5.10 21.51 8.68
N ASP A 78 -4.76 20.83 9.78
CA ASP A 78 -3.48 20.98 10.47
C ASP A 78 -2.30 20.59 9.56
N THR A 79 -2.48 19.54 8.74
CA THR A 79 -1.45 19.15 7.75
C THR A 79 -1.30 20.21 6.67
N ILE A 80 -2.40 20.73 6.11
CA ILE A 80 -2.39 21.77 5.07
C ILE A 80 -1.67 23.01 5.58
N SER A 81 -1.94 23.45 6.81
CA SER A 81 -1.32 24.64 7.42
C SER A 81 0.21 24.54 7.52
N GLN A 82 0.75 23.31 7.62
CA GLN A 82 2.18 23.05 7.75
C GLN A 82 2.88 22.78 6.40
N MET A 83 2.11 22.66 5.31
CA MET A 83 2.70 22.40 4.00
C MET A 83 3.31 23.65 3.37
N LYS A 84 4.55 23.53 2.84
CA LYS A 84 5.23 24.63 2.14
C LYS A 84 4.52 25.06 0.85
N ARG A 85 3.78 24.14 0.22
CA ARG A 85 3.00 24.42 -0.99
C ARG A 85 1.52 24.41 -0.63
N PRO A 86 0.75 25.41 -1.08
CA PRO A 86 -0.68 25.44 -0.82
C PRO A 86 -1.37 24.21 -1.43
N VAL A 87 -2.17 23.55 -0.62
CA VAL A 87 -3.00 22.43 -1.03
C VAL A 87 -4.45 22.83 -0.73
N PRO A 88 -5.37 22.69 -1.68
CA PRO A 88 -6.77 23.04 -1.44
C PRO A 88 -7.38 22.15 -0.36
N VAL A 89 -8.22 22.75 0.48
CA VAL A 89 -9.05 22.01 1.44
C VAL A 89 -10.01 21.12 0.63
N PRO A 90 -10.22 19.86 1.05
CA PRO A 90 -11.18 19.00 0.38
C PRO A 90 -12.60 19.60 0.36
N THR A 91 -13.23 19.57 -0.81
CA THR A 91 -14.62 20.01 -1.04
C THR A 91 -15.43 18.88 -1.66
N LYS A 92 -16.74 19.07 -1.79
CA LYS A 92 -17.63 18.10 -2.44
C LYS A 92 -17.19 17.79 -3.87
N GLU A 93 -16.67 18.77 -4.59
CA GLU A 93 -16.20 18.68 -5.99
C GLU A 93 -14.79 18.11 -6.08
N ASN A 94 -13.95 18.37 -5.06
CA ASN A 94 -12.55 17.97 -5.03
C ASN A 94 -12.15 17.39 -3.67
N HIS A 95 -12.48 16.13 -3.47
CA HIS A 95 -12.21 15.39 -2.21
C HIS A 95 -11.28 14.19 -2.40
N PHE A 96 -10.62 14.06 -3.54
CA PHE A 96 -9.67 12.99 -3.78
C PHE A 96 -8.34 13.27 -3.05
N LEU A 97 -8.01 12.41 -2.09
CA LEU A 97 -6.76 12.48 -1.36
C LEU A 97 -5.67 11.71 -2.12
N GLY A 98 -4.79 12.44 -2.79
CA GLY A 98 -3.67 11.85 -3.54
C GLY A 98 -2.57 11.29 -2.62
N TYR A 99 -1.65 10.50 -3.22
CA TYR A 99 -0.57 9.84 -2.48
C TYR A 99 0.29 10.80 -1.67
N SER A 100 0.82 11.85 -2.28
CA SER A 100 1.73 12.80 -1.61
C SER A 100 1.06 13.50 -0.43
N PHE A 101 -0.22 13.83 -0.58
CA PHE A 101 -0.99 14.47 0.48
C PHE A 101 -1.26 13.51 1.65
N LEU A 102 -1.74 12.30 1.37
CA LEU A 102 -1.95 11.29 2.41
C LEU A 102 -0.65 10.88 3.10
N ASP A 103 0.47 10.78 2.37
CA ASP A 103 1.78 10.53 2.97
C ASP A 103 2.16 11.65 3.95
N SER A 104 1.87 12.92 3.61
CA SER A 104 2.04 14.05 4.52
C SER A 104 1.15 13.94 5.74
N VAL A 105 -0.14 13.65 5.58
CA VAL A 105 -1.08 13.48 6.70
C VAL A 105 -0.57 12.39 7.66
N MET A 106 -0.18 11.22 7.14
CA MET A 106 0.33 10.11 7.96
C MET A 106 1.62 10.47 8.71
N LYS A 107 2.46 11.33 8.11
CA LYS A 107 3.70 11.81 8.71
C LYS A 107 3.44 12.86 9.80
N TYR A 108 2.64 13.87 9.52
CA TYR A 108 2.33 14.95 10.48
C TYR A 108 1.58 14.43 11.70
N THR A 109 0.64 13.53 11.51
CA THR A 109 -0.09 12.88 12.62
C THR A 109 0.76 11.85 13.37
N LYS A 110 1.99 11.55 12.88
CA LYS A 110 2.84 10.46 13.42
C LYS A 110 2.04 9.16 13.57
N ASN A 111 1.23 8.83 12.56
CA ASN A 111 0.29 7.73 12.64
C ASN A 111 0.98 6.42 13.05
N PRO A 112 0.52 5.73 14.11
CA PRO A 112 1.18 4.56 14.66
C PRO A 112 1.23 3.38 13.69
N ASP A 113 0.22 3.19 12.83
CA ASP A 113 0.22 2.11 11.84
C ASP A 113 1.21 2.41 10.70
N TYR A 114 1.38 3.70 10.34
CA TYR A 114 2.34 4.11 9.31
C TYR A 114 3.80 3.98 9.79
N TYR A 115 4.03 4.12 11.09
CA TYR A 115 5.33 3.97 11.75
C TYR A 115 5.46 2.66 12.54
N ALA A 116 4.59 1.68 12.30
CA ALA A 116 4.56 0.44 13.05
C ALA A 116 5.92 -0.28 13.02
N LYS A 117 6.41 -0.64 14.21
CA LYS A 117 7.64 -1.44 14.35
C LYS A 117 7.45 -2.79 13.66
N GLY A 118 8.35 -3.14 12.74
CA GLY A 118 8.26 -4.36 11.95
C GLY A 118 7.64 -4.17 10.56
N LEU A 119 7.06 -3.02 10.24
CA LEU A 119 6.60 -2.69 8.88
C LEU A 119 7.71 -1.92 8.13
N PRO A 120 8.32 -2.47 7.05
CA PRO A 120 9.33 -1.77 6.27
C PRO A 120 8.77 -0.47 5.67
N ARG A 121 9.58 0.59 5.64
CA ARG A 121 9.14 1.91 5.20
C ARG A 121 8.60 1.93 3.78
N GLN A 122 9.28 1.28 2.87
CA GLN A 122 8.84 1.14 1.49
C GLN A 122 7.53 0.36 1.39
N THR A 123 7.38 -0.70 2.20
CA THR A 123 6.13 -1.46 2.27
C THR A 123 4.97 -0.59 2.73
N ALA A 124 5.15 0.25 3.77
CA ALA A 124 4.13 1.20 4.22
C ALA A 124 3.71 2.16 3.08
N GLN A 125 4.68 2.69 2.32
CA GLN A 125 4.40 3.53 1.16
C GLN A 125 3.66 2.80 0.04
N TYR A 126 3.96 1.51 -0.21
CA TYR A 126 3.22 0.70 -1.18
C TYR A 126 1.77 0.45 -0.75
N VAL A 127 1.52 0.20 0.54
CA VAL A 127 0.16 0.10 1.08
C VAL A 127 -0.62 1.40 0.85
N LEU A 128 0.01 2.55 1.11
CA LEU A 128 -0.58 3.87 0.84
C LEU A 128 -0.91 4.05 -0.65
N LYS A 129 0.05 3.76 -1.53
CA LYS A 129 -0.15 3.83 -2.99
C LYS A 129 -1.29 2.94 -3.46
N GLN A 130 -1.43 1.73 -2.88
CA GLN A 130 -2.51 0.82 -3.22
C GLN A 130 -3.88 1.37 -2.79
N ALA A 131 -4.01 1.89 -1.57
CA ALA A 131 -5.25 2.49 -1.09
C ALA A 131 -5.69 3.70 -1.93
N VAL A 132 -4.73 4.54 -2.37
CA VAL A 132 -5.00 5.66 -3.29
C VAL A 132 -5.44 5.16 -4.66
N ARG A 133 -4.82 4.10 -5.18
CA ARG A 133 -5.20 3.48 -6.46
C ARG A 133 -6.62 2.92 -6.40
N ASP A 134 -6.98 2.23 -5.32
CA ASP A 134 -8.32 1.68 -5.12
C ASP A 134 -9.38 2.78 -5.17
N MET A 135 -9.16 3.92 -4.49
CA MET A 135 -10.06 5.07 -4.53
C MET A 135 -10.13 5.72 -5.92
N LYS A 136 -8.99 5.85 -6.61
CA LYS A 136 -8.96 6.37 -7.99
C LYS A 136 -9.78 5.49 -8.93
N THR A 137 -9.66 4.18 -8.81
CA THR A 137 -10.44 3.20 -9.57
C THR A 137 -11.93 3.32 -9.26
N PHE A 138 -12.30 3.43 -7.98
CA PHE A 138 -13.68 3.64 -7.56
C PHE A 138 -14.30 4.89 -8.23
N TYR A 139 -13.62 6.04 -8.15
CA TYR A 139 -14.14 7.27 -8.79
C TYR A 139 -14.20 7.17 -10.33
N ALA A 140 -13.25 6.48 -10.96
CA ALA A 140 -13.29 6.21 -12.38
C ALA A 140 -14.50 5.34 -12.75
N SER A 141 -14.75 4.29 -11.99
CA SER A 141 -15.91 3.41 -12.16
C SER A 141 -17.24 4.14 -11.95
N CYS A 142 -17.32 5.03 -10.95
CA CYS A 142 -18.52 5.85 -10.74
C CYS A 142 -18.81 6.77 -11.94
N ARG A 143 -17.77 7.40 -12.51
CA ARG A 143 -17.92 8.23 -13.70
C ARG A 143 -18.33 7.41 -14.93
N ALA A 144 -17.77 6.22 -15.11
CA ALA A 144 -18.15 5.33 -16.20
C ALA A 144 -19.60 4.82 -16.03
N TYR A 145 -19.97 4.43 -14.81
CA TYR A 145 -21.34 4.01 -14.49
C TYR A 145 -22.37 5.11 -14.74
N ALA A 146 -22.03 6.37 -14.44
CA ALA A 146 -22.92 7.51 -14.70
C ALA A 146 -23.16 7.75 -16.19
N LYS A 147 -22.21 7.35 -17.06
CA LYS A 147 -22.35 7.47 -18.53
C LYS A 147 -23.13 6.30 -19.12
N ASP A 148 -22.86 5.10 -18.68
CA ASP A 148 -23.50 3.87 -19.16
C ASP A 148 -23.66 2.85 -18.01
N PRO A 149 -24.79 2.88 -17.30
CA PRO A 149 -25.09 1.90 -16.25
C PRO A 149 -25.21 0.47 -16.77
N SER A 150 -25.59 0.29 -18.05
CA SER A 150 -25.85 -1.04 -18.63
C SER A 150 -24.57 -1.88 -18.82
N ALA A 151 -23.41 -1.21 -18.92
CA ALA A 151 -22.11 -1.87 -19.00
C ALA A 151 -21.64 -2.47 -17.68
N PHE A 152 -22.41 -2.34 -16.59
CA PHE A 152 -22.02 -2.79 -15.26
C PHE A 152 -23.02 -3.78 -14.69
N THR A 153 -22.55 -4.77 -13.92
CA THR A 153 -23.41 -5.70 -13.19
C THR A 153 -24.10 -5.06 -11.98
N GLY A 154 -23.73 -3.83 -11.63
CA GLY A 154 -24.32 -3.04 -10.55
C GLY A 154 -23.53 -1.80 -10.21
N LYS A 155 -24.09 -0.95 -9.34
CA LYS A 155 -23.45 0.31 -8.93
C LYS A 155 -22.08 0.07 -8.29
N PRO A 156 -21.02 0.81 -8.67
CA PRO A 156 -19.70 0.71 -8.06
C PRO A 156 -19.76 0.91 -6.55
N LYS A 157 -19.08 0.05 -5.80
CA LYS A 157 -19.05 0.09 -4.34
C LYS A 157 -17.77 0.76 -3.84
N LEU A 158 -17.90 1.64 -2.86
CA LEU A 158 -16.77 2.27 -2.19
C LEU A 158 -15.85 1.19 -1.58
N PRO A 159 -14.51 1.29 -1.75
CA PRO A 159 -13.57 0.34 -1.14
C PRO A 159 -13.80 0.18 0.36
N GLY A 160 -14.10 -1.05 0.78
CA GLY A 160 -14.39 -1.40 2.17
C GLY A 160 -13.15 -1.54 3.04
N TYR A 161 -13.34 -1.61 4.34
CA TYR A 161 -12.29 -1.99 5.27
C TYR A 161 -11.88 -3.44 5.06
N LYS A 162 -10.62 -3.73 5.30
CA LYS A 162 -10.11 -5.10 5.40
C LYS A 162 -10.56 -5.73 6.72
N LYS A 163 -10.68 -7.06 6.76
CA LYS A 163 -11.07 -7.79 7.97
C LYS A 163 -10.14 -7.42 9.14
N LYS A 164 -10.73 -7.09 10.30
CA LYS A 164 -9.96 -6.83 11.53
C LYS A 164 -9.14 -8.05 11.91
N GLY A 165 -7.86 -7.86 12.23
CA GLY A 165 -6.93 -8.95 12.53
C GLY A 165 -6.57 -9.85 11.32
N GLY A 166 -7.03 -9.52 10.11
CA GLY A 166 -6.67 -10.24 8.90
C GLY A 166 -5.34 -9.74 8.29
N HIS A 167 -5.04 -10.29 7.12
CA HIS A 167 -3.82 -9.99 6.37
C HIS A 167 -4.15 -9.27 5.06
N THR A 168 -3.19 -8.52 4.53
CA THR A 168 -3.27 -7.94 3.18
C THR A 168 -1.92 -8.06 2.48
N THR A 169 -1.93 -7.84 1.17
CA THR A 169 -0.70 -7.84 0.38
C THR A 169 0.28 -6.80 0.91
N ALA A 170 1.51 -7.23 1.13
CA ALA A 170 2.64 -6.39 1.50
C ALA A 170 3.73 -6.54 0.45
N THR A 171 4.12 -5.45 -0.20
CA THR A 171 5.19 -5.43 -1.21
C THR A 171 6.50 -5.02 -0.54
N VAL A 172 7.51 -5.88 -0.64
CA VAL A 172 8.88 -5.57 -0.23
C VAL A 172 9.69 -5.32 -1.50
N SER A 173 10.29 -4.14 -1.61
CA SER A 173 11.07 -3.76 -2.79
C SER A 173 12.51 -4.30 -2.72
N ASN A 174 13.22 -4.23 -3.84
CA ASN A 174 14.64 -4.53 -3.93
C ASN A 174 15.54 -3.57 -3.11
N GLN A 175 15.02 -2.43 -2.67
CA GLN A 175 15.71 -1.53 -1.75
C GLN A 175 15.72 -2.08 -0.33
N ASP A 176 14.69 -2.82 0.05
CA ASP A 176 14.53 -3.41 1.37
C ASP A 176 14.97 -4.89 1.41
N CYS A 177 14.74 -5.64 0.33
CA CYS A 177 15.10 -7.05 0.21
C CYS A 177 16.29 -7.21 -0.73
N ILE A 178 17.39 -7.77 -0.22
CA ILE A 178 18.62 -7.99 -0.99
C ILE A 178 18.70 -9.47 -1.35
N ILE A 179 18.98 -9.74 -2.62
CA ILE A 179 19.23 -11.12 -3.11
C ILE A 179 20.72 -11.33 -3.24
N LYS A 180 21.24 -12.41 -2.65
CA LYS A 180 22.68 -12.76 -2.64
C LYS A 180 22.89 -14.20 -3.03
N LEU A 181 23.95 -14.43 -3.81
CA LEU A 181 24.46 -15.76 -4.11
C LEU A 181 25.45 -16.17 -3.01
N ARG A 182 25.25 -17.33 -2.37
CA ARG A 182 26.15 -17.91 -1.36
C ARG A 182 26.24 -19.40 -1.60
N ASN A 183 27.46 -19.93 -1.78
CA ASN A 183 27.71 -21.36 -1.99
C ASN A 183 26.82 -21.97 -3.08
N GLY A 184 26.69 -21.29 -4.22
CA GLY A 184 25.87 -21.73 -5.36
C GLY A 184 24.35 -21.68 -5.16
N LYS A 185 23.88 -21.12 -4.04
CA LYS A 185 22.44 -20.95 -3.75
C LYS A 185 22.06 -19.49 -3.58
N TRP A 186 20.88 -19.13 -4.04
CA TRP A 186 20.34 -17.79 -3.91
C TRP A 186 19.60 -17.63 -2.58
N TYR A 187 19.84 -16.49 -1.90
CA TYR A 187 19.23 -16.13 -0.63
C TYR A 187 18.60 -14.75 -0.72
N ALA A 188 17.41 -14.59 -0.13
CA ALA A 188 16.78 -13.31 0.12
C ALA A 188 17.01 -12.87 1.57
N GLU A 189 17.50 -11.65 1.75
CA GLU A 189 17.64 -10.99 3.04
C GLU A 189 16.55 -9.94 3.19
N PHE A 190 15.58 -10.22 4.04
CA PHE A 190 14.47 -9.31 4.32
C PHE A 190 14.81 -8.30 5.41
N PRO A 191 14.23 -7.08 5.39
CA PRO A 191 14.40 -6.10 6.46
C PRO A 191 13.96 -6.71 7.81
N PHE A 192 14.64 -6.28 8.90
CA PHE A 192 14.48 -6.77 10.29
C PHE A 192 14.94 -8.20 10.55
N ILE A 193 15.07 -9.06 9.53
CA ILE A 193 15.55 -10.45 9.67
C ILE A 193 16.79 -10.75 8.81
N LYS A 194 17.61 -9.73 8.52
CA LYS A 194 18.83 -9.88 7.68
C LYS A 194 19.80 -10.95 8.17
N LYS A 195 19.81 -11.24 9.47
CA LYS A 195 20.65 -12.32 10.07
C LYS A 195 20.13 -13.73 9.78
N LYS A 196 18.91 -13.86 9.26
CA LYS A 196 18.28 -15.15 8.89
C LYS A 196 17.92 -15.12 7.39
N PRO A 197 18.94 -15.22 6.49
CA PRO A 197 18.69 -15.23 5.06
C PRO A 197 17.89 -16.48 4.68
N VAL A 198 16.91 -16.31 3.78
CA VAL A 198 16.07 -17.41 3.33
C VAL A 198 16.54 -17.89 1.97
N CYS A 199 16.80 -19.17 1.84
CA CYS A 199 17.15 -19.79 0.58
C CYS A 199 15.95 -19.69 -0.38
N ILE A 200 16.18 -19.03 -1.51
CA ILE A 200 15.20 -18.96 -2.59
C ILE A 200 15.50 -20.12 -3.54
N GLY A 201 15.10 -21.34 -3.25
CA GLY A 201 15.45 -22.58 -3.92
C GLY A 201 15.22 -22.64 -5.44
N PHE A 202 15.66 -21.62 -6.21
CA PHE A 202 15.52 -21.56 -7.66
C PHE A 202 16.87 -21.68 -8.35
N PRO A 203 16.98 -22.50 -9.40
CA PRO A 203 17.99 -22.28 -10.40
C PRO A 203 17.60 -21.02 -11.19
N ILE A 204 18.07 -19.86 -10.77
CA ILE A 204 18.10 -18.70 -11.65
C ILE A 204 19.24 -18.99 -12.62
N PRO A 205 18.98 -19.07 -13.95
CA PRO A 205 20.05 -19.30 -14.91
C PRO A 205 21.10 -18.20 -14.76
N ASP A 206 22.36 -18.56 -14.49
CA ASP A 206 23.49 -17.66 -14.19
C ASP A 206 23.71 -16.53 -15.21
N ALA A 207 23.27 -16.71 -16.44
CA ALA A 207 23.49 -15.76 -17.54
C ALA A 207 22.69 -14.46 -17.44
N ARG A 208 21.75 -14.31 -16.51
CA ARG A 208 20.79 -13.18 -16.47
C ARG A 208 20.82 -12.33 -15.20
N LEU A 209 21.76 -12.58 -14.30
CA LEU A 209 21.93 -11.83 -13.03
C LEU A 209 23.26 -11.08 -12.94
N LYS A 210 23.91 -10.87 -14.06
CA LYS A 210 25.08 -9.96 -14.16
C LYS A 210 24.66 -8.52 -14.28
#